data_6d0a173175dad5ee9dde2e97d8ccad62
#
_entry.id   6d0a173175dad5ee9dde2e97d8ccad62
#
_cell.length_a   1.000
_cell.length_b   1.000
_cell.length_c   1.000
_cell.angle_alpha   90.00
_cell.angle_beta   90.00
_cell.angle_gamma   90.00
#
_symmetry.space_group_name_H-M   'P 1'
#
loop_
_entity.id
_entity.type
_entity.pdbx_description
1 polymer ?
#
loop_
_entity_poly.entity_id
_entity_poly.type
_entity_poly.pdbx_seq_one_letter_code
_entity_poly.pdbx_strand_id
1 'polypeptide(L)'
;MSDQIPADMLAVRLSGTGLEHVSLDRVPVPEVGPGQLLCRVDAAGVCTSNLKLISQGSSHSLVNGWNMTRFPLTLGEEAAITVVKVGEELQGRYAVGQRFAIQPAVDLRPITHRERYNNNAEGMTKAAVGYTLGGMLAEYFLVPDEVMAGGCLIPLPSDDIPHFAVSLAEPMACAHKAQEQHVHLLKDGPAAPREPHLGLLPGGTAVVVGAGTIGRMHAELAMRFRPKHLVISAKGEEATAKVEQSLAGKARSLGIELHIVQPSDLRDTVFGVAPQGADDVIVAVGSPQAQQESFSLLSRGGVVNFFGGLPRGKHMLELDSLAVHYREIRVVGSSGGDPWD
;
A
#
# COMPACT_ATOMS: atom_id res chain seq x y z
N MET A 1 29.53 1.53 -19.84
CA MET A 1 29.00 2.42 -20.89
C MET A 1 28.45 3.63 -20.16
N SER A 2 28.90 4.84 -20.46
CA SER A 2 28.27 6.06 -19.92
C SER A 2 26.91 6.15 -20.61
N ASP A 3 25.84 5.73 -19.91
CA ASP A 3 24.49 5.90 -20.40
C ASP A 3 24.23 7.42 -20.49
N GLN A 4 24.36 7.96 -21.70
CA GLN A 4 24.06 9.36 -21.95
C GLN A 4 22.57 9.54 -21.71
N ILE A 5 22.20 10.41 -20.76
CA ILE A 5 20.80 10.75 -20.47
C ILE A 5 20.18 11.33 -21.75
N PRO A 6 19.10 10.75 -22.29
CA PRO A 6 18.47 11.26 -23.51
C PRO A 6 17.80 12.62 -23.25
N ALA A 7 17.50 13.37 -24.32
CA ALA A 7 16.76 14.62 -24.21
C ALA A 7 15.29 14.41 -23.85
N ASP A 8 14.69 13.30 -24.34
CA ASP A 8 13.30 12.95 -24.14
C ASP A 8 13.15 11.56 -23.55
N MET A 9 12.05 11.31 -22.86
CA MET A 9 11.66 10.04 -22.25
C MET A 9 10.22 9.67 -22.57
N LEU A 10 9.87 8.40 -22.43
CA LEU A 10 8.50 7.95 -22.42
C LEU A 10 7.91 8.03 -21.01
N ALA A 11 6.64 8.47 -20.91
CA ALA A 11 5.90 8.53 -19.67
C ALA A 11 4.42 8.18 -19.89
N VAL A 12 3.84 7.40 -18.99
CA VAL A 12 2.39 7.12 -18.97
C VAL A 12 1.70 8.26 -18.24
N ARG A 13 0.82 8.97 -18.93
CA ARG A 13 0.21 10.20 -18.44
C ARG A 13 -1.31 10.13 -18.44
N LEU A 14 -1.91 10.82 -17.48
CA LEU A 14 -3.36 10.96 -17.34
C LEU A 14 -3.73 12.44 -17.49
N SER A 15 -4.55 12.76 -18.49
CA SER A 15 -5.00 14.13 -18.79
C SER A 15 -6.45 14.43 -18.38
N GLY A 16 -7.17 13.44 -17.85
CA GLY A 16 -8.59 13.58 -17.50
C GLY A 16 -9.13 12.34 -16.78
N THR A 17 -10.42 12.06 -16.95
CA THR A 17 -11.11 10.92 -16.35
C THR A 17 -11.42 9.88 -17.42
N GLY A 18 -11.06 8.62 -17.18
CA GLY A 18 -11.29 7.51 -18.09
C GLY A 18 -10.04 7.04 -18.82
N LEU A 19 -10.08 5.82 -19.36
CA LEU A 19 -8.95 5.22 -20.06
C LEU A 19 -8.58 5.96 -21.34
N GLU A 20 -9.51 6.64 -21.97
CA GLU A 20 -9.32 7.48 -23.15
C GLU A 20 -8.43 8.70 -22.89
N HIS A 21 -8.21 9.05 -21.62
CA HIS A 21 -7.30 10.12 -21.18
C HIS A 21 -5.94 9.62 -20.74
N VAL A 22 -5.68 8.31 -20.87
CA VAL A 22 -4.36 7.72 -20.63
C VAL A 22 -3.57 7.69 -21.92
N SER A 23 -2.36 8.23 -21.91
CA SER A 23 -1.46 8.24 -23.08
C SER A 23 -0.05 7.79 -22.70
N LEU A 24 0.68 7.28 -23.66
CA LEU A 24 2.12 7.09 -23.60
C LEU A 24 2.76 8.25 -24.38
N ASP A 25 3.23 9.24 -23.65
CA ASP A 25 3.76 10.47 -24.23
C ASP A 25 5.28 10.45 -24.24
N ARG A 26 5.86 11.09 -25.28
CA ARG A 26 7.28 11.47 -25.29
C ARG A 26 7.39 12.88 -24.73
N VAL A 27 8.09 13.01 -23.61
CA VAL A 27 8.26 14.27 -22.88
C VAL A 27 9.73 14.54 -22.61
N PRO A 28 10.17 15.80 -22.44
CA PRO A 28 11.54 16.11 -22.07
C PRO A 28 11.93 15.41 -20.75
N VAL A 29 13.16 14.90 -20.69
CA VAL A 29 13.74 14.47 -19.40
C VAL A 29 13.92 15.72 -18.54
N PRO A 30 13.48 15.73 -17.27
CA PRO A 30 13.60 16.89 -16.41
C PRO A 30 15.06 17.33 -16.20
N GLU A 31 15.30 18.62 -16.19
CA GLU A 31 16.59 19.19 -15.79
C GLU A 31 16.76 19.07 -14.28
N VAL A 32 18.00 18.81 -13.85
CA VAL A 32 18.36 18.63 -12.45
C VAL A 32 18.79 19.95 -11.86
N GLY A 33 18.04 20.46 -10.89
CA GLY A 33 18.45 21.59 -10.08
C GLY A 33 19.53 21.26 -9.04
N PRO A 34 20.15 22.28 -8.41
CA PRO A 34 21.27 22.08 -7.48
C PRO A 34 20.97 21.10 -6.33
N GLY A 35 19.78 21.15 -5.76
CA GLY A 35 19.33 20.31 -4.64
C GLY A 35 18.52 19.06 -5.06
N GLN A 36 18.62 18.60 -6.30
CA GLN A 36 17.77 17.54 -6.84
C GLN A 36 18.53 16.32 -7.34
N LEU A 37 17.82 15.20 -7.46
CA LEU A 37 18.31 13.94 -8.03
C LEU A 37 17.45 13.56 -9.23
N LEU A 38 18.09 13.20 -10.34
CA LEU A 38 17.45 12.48 -11.44
C LEU A 38 17.76 11.00 -11.31
N CYS A 39 16.73 10.19 -11.35
CA CYS A 39 16.85 8.74 -11.32
C CYS A 39 16.29 8.11 -12.59
N ARG A 40 16.92 7.03 -13.04
CA ARG A 40 16.30 6.11 -13.99
C ARG A 40 15.33 5.22 -13.23
N VAL A 41 14.18 4.93 -13.81
CA VAL A 41 13.23 3.95 -13.28
C VAL A 41 13.58 2.59 -13.87
N ASP A 42 14.03 1.67 -13.03
CA ASP A 42 14.49 0.34 -13.46
C ASP A 42 13.38 -0.71 -13.47
N ALA A 43 12.41 -0.54 -12.60
CA ALA A 43 11.17 -1.31 -12.57
C ALA A 43 10.06 -0.48 -11.91
N ALA A 44 8.84 -0.59 -12.41
CA ALA A 44 7.67 0.04 -11.80
C ALA A 44 6.50 -0.94 -11.71
N GLY A 45 5.81 -0.93 -10.58
CA GLY A 45 4.56 -1.67 -10.38
C GLY A 45 3.37 -0.94 -11.00
N VAL A 46 2.36 -1.70 -11.44
CA VAL A 46 1.06 -1.16 -11.85
C VAL A 46 0.04 -1.49 -10.76
N CYS A 47 -0.19 -0.53 -9.89
CA CYS A 47 -1.12 -0.68 -8.78
C CYS A 47 -2.58 -0.58 -9.23
N THR A 48 -3.47 -1.27 -8.52
CA THR A 48 -4.93 -1.14 -8.70
C THR A 48 -5.41 0.30 -8.39
N SER A 49 -4.66 1.04 -7.61
CA SER A 49 -4.89 2.45 -7.30
C SER A 49 -4.87 3.33 -8.56
N ASN A 50 -4.00 3.01 -9.54
CA ASN A 50 -3.97 3.70 -10.83
C ASN A 50 -5.31 3.57 -11.57
N LEU A 51 -5.95 2.39 -11.51
CA LEU A 51 -7.29 2.21 -12.12
C LEU A 51 -8.35 3.07 -11.41
N LYS A 52 -8.27 3.20 -10.09
CA LYS A 52 -9.16 4.10 -9.33
C LYS A 52 -8.93 5.56 -9.72
N LEU A 53 -7.65 5.96 -9.81
CA LEU A 53 -7.28 7.31 -10.22
C LEU A 53 -7.77 7.61 -11.65
N ILE A 54 -7.57 6.73 -12.60
CA ILE A 54 -8.06 6.86 -13.98
C ILE A 54 -9.59 7.00 -14.00
N SER A 55 -10.30 6.16 -13.23
CA SER A 55 -11.78 6.18 -13.21
C SER A 55 -12.38 7.41 -12.52
N GLN A 56 -11.65 8.07 -11.62
CA GLN A 56 -12.13 9.22 -10.85
C GLN A 56 -11.53 10.55 -11.32
N GLY A 57 -10.37 10.51 -11.98
CA GLY A 57 -9.66 11.70 -12.44
C GLY A 57 -9.43 12.71 -11.32
N SER A 58 -9.70 13.98 -11.58
CA SER A 58 -9.54 15.08 -10.62
C SER A 58 -10.47 15.00 -9.40
N SER A 59 -11.47 14.10 -9.40
CA SER A 59 -12.35 13.88 -8.23
C SER A 59 -11.78 12.89 -7.21
N HIS A 60 -10.67 12.22 -7.54
CA HIS A 60 -9.99 11.32 -6.60
C HIS A 60 -9.47 12.09 -5.38
N SER A 61 -9.72 11.56 -4.19
CA SER A 61 -9.44 12.26 -2.92
C SER A 61 -7.97 12.67 -2.75
N LEU A 62 -7.03 11.86 -3.26
CA LEU A 62 -5.58 12.15 -3.17
C LEU A 62 -5.08 13.10 -4.25
N VAL A 63 -5.86 13.44 -5.27
CA VAL A 63 -5.45 14.38 -6.34
C VAL A 63 -5.47 15.83 -5.85
N ASN A 64 -6.38 16.14 -4.94
CA ASN A 64 -6.46 17.40 -4.23
C ASN A 64 -6.41 18.66 -5.15
N GLY A 65 -7.17 18.63 -6.24
CA GLY A 65 -7.28 19.77 -7.14
C GLY A 65 -6.22 19.87 -8.24
N TRP A 66 -5.35 18.87 -8.43
CA TRP A 66 -4.43 18.84 -9.56
C TRP A 66 -5.16 19.00 -10.90
N ASN A 67 -4.74 19.95 -11.69
CA ASN A 67 -5.33 20.25 -12.99
C ASN A 67 -4.71 19.36 -14.08
N MET A 68 -5.27 18.15 -14.23
CA MET A 68 -4.75 17.14 -15.17
C MET A 68 -4.85 17.59 -16.63
N THR A 69 -5.83 18.42 -16.99
CA THR A 69 -6.00 18.90 -18.35
C THR A 69 -4.87 19.84 -18.77
N ARG A 70 -4.45 20.73 -17.86
CA ARG A 70 -3.35 21.66 -18.10
C ARG A 70 -1.99 21.02 -17.86
N PHE A 71 -1.90 20.14 -16.86
CA PHE A 71 -0.68 19.46 -16.43
C PHE A 71 -0.96 17.96 -16.35
N PRO A 72 -0.90 17.22 -17.47
CA PRO A 72 -1.12 15.78 -17.45
C PRO A 72 -0.22 15.09 -16.42
N LEU A 73 -0.85 14.29 -15.54
CA LEU A 73 -0.16 13.64 -14.42
C LEU A 73 0.55 12.38 -14.88
N THR A 74 1.84 12.26 -14.62
CA THR A 74 2.53 10.97 -14.76
C THR A 74 2.07 10.02 -13.66
N LEU A 75 1.64 8.82 -14.03
CA LEU A 75 1.14 7.80 -13.11
C LEU A 75 2.29 7.02 -12.45
N GLY A 76 1.96 6.19 -11.46
CA GLY A 76 2.85 5.22 -10.82
C GLY A 76 3.44 5.69 -9.49
N GLU A 77 3.26 4.87 -8.47
CA GLU A 77 3.74 5.09 -7.11
C GLU A 77 4.69 4.00 -6.59
N GLU A 78 4.86 2.90 -7.33
CA GLU A 78 5.63 1.72 -6.94
C GLU A 78 6.83 1.57 -7.88
N ALA A 79 8.05 1.86 -7.44
CA ALA A 79 9.21 1.71 -8.33
C ALA A 79 10.54 1.43 -7.62
N ALA A 80 11.44 0.82 -8.38
CA ALA A 80 12.87 0.78 -8.12
C ALA A 80 13.56 1.82 -8.97
N ILE A 81 14.37 2.68 -8.38
CA ILE A 81 15.06 3.75 -9.09
C ILE A 81 16.56 3.72 -8.84
N THR A 82 17.34 4.16 -9.84
CA THR A 82 18.79 4.31 -9.76
C THR A 82 19.19 5.73 -10.12
N VAL A 83 19.98 6.37 -9.27
CA VAL A 83 20.48 7.73 -9.50
C VAL A 83 21.35 7.77 -10.76
N VAL A 84 21.04 8.68 -11.69
CA VAL A 84 21.80 8.91 -12.93
C VAL A 84 22.42 10.31 -12.97
N LYS A 85 21.89 11.27 -12.19
CA LYS A 85 22.49 12.60 -12.06
C LYS A 85 22.21 13.18 -10.67
N VAL A 86 23.23 13.81 -10.11
CA VAL A 86 23.18 14.44 -8.77
C VAL A 86 23.40 15.94 -8.94
N GLY A 87 22.49 16.75 -8.37
CA GLY A 87 22.65 18.19 -8.28
C GLY A 87 23.86 18.57 -7.42
N GLU A 88 24.44 19.74 -7.69
CA GLU A 88 25.72 20.16 -7.10
C GLU A 88 25.70 20.24 -5.56
N GLU A 89 24.57 20.64 -4.96
CA GLU A 89 24.40 20.75 -3.50
C GLU A 89 24.28 19.36 -2.82
N LEU A 90 24.03 18.31 -3.58
CA LEU A 90 23.85 16.93 -3.08
C LEU A 90 25.09 16.06 -3.33
N GLN A 91 26.13 16.60 -3.98
CA GLN A 91 27.39 15.90 -4.18
C GLN A 91 28.04 15.54 -2.83
N GLY A 92 28.57 14.32 -2.74
CA GLY A 92 29.10 13.79 -1.49
C GLY A 92 28.07 13.18 -0.54
N ARG A 93 26.78 13.50 -0.72
CA ARG A 93 25.67 12.85 -0.01
C ARG A 93 25.06 11.72 -0.82
N TYR A 94 24.96 11.90 -2.12
CA TYR A 94 24.46 10.90 -3.07
C TYR A 94 25.47 10.66 -4.19
N ALA A 95 25.41 9.49 -4.81
CA ALA A 95 26.26 9.12 -5.92
C ALA A 95 25.46 8.50 -7.07
N VAL A 96 25.93 8.71 -8.30
CA VAL A 96 25.41 8.00 -9.47
C VAL A 96 25.57 6.49 -9.27
N GLY A 97 24.52 5.73 -9.60
CA GLY A 97 24.47 4.30 -9.41
C GLY A 97 23.81 3.87 -8.07
N GLN A 98 23.61 4.77 -7.11
CA GLN A 98 22.86 4.43 -5.90
C GLN A 98 21.42 4.07 -6.22
N ARG A 99 20.89 3.07 -5.51
CA ARG A 99 19.57 2.50 -5.73
C ARG A 99 18.66 2.78 -4.55
N PHE A 100 17.38 3.06 -4.86
CA PHE A 100 16.38 3.41 -3.86
C PHE A 100 15.05 2.78 -4.16
N ALA A 101 14.28 2.51 -3.09
CA ALA A 101 12.82 2.46 -3.11
C ALA A 101 12.26 3.85 -2.78
N ILE A 102 11.02 4.11 -3.13
CA ILE A 102 10.32 5.34 -2.78
C ILE A 102 9.12 5.01 -1.90
N GLN A 103 9.00 5.71 -0.78
CA GLN A 103 7.74 5.84 -0.08
C GLN A 103 6.95 6.99 -0.72
N PRO A 104 5.86 6.71 -1.47
CA PRO A 104 5.19 7.73 -2.25
C PRO A 104 4.34 8.68 -1.41
N ALA A 105 3.87 8.27 -0.24
CA ALA A 105 3.01 9.07 0.62
C ALA A 105 3.84 9.97 1.54
N VAL A 106 3.66 11.28 1.41
CA VAL A 106 4.47 12.30 2.09
C VAL A 106 3.57 13.23 2.91
N ASP A 107 3.75 13.25 4.21
CA ASP A 107 2.99 14.11 5.14
C ASP A 107 3.66 15.49 5.33
N LEU A 108 4.15 16.09 4.25
CA LEU A 108 4.85 17.36 4.25
C LEU A 108 4.11 18.48 3.55
N ARG A 109 4.34 19.69 4.07
CA ARG A 109 3.95 20.98 3.48
C ARG A 109 5.11 21.97 3.65
N PRO A 110 5.21 22.97 2.81
CA PRO A 110 4.40 23.29 1.63
C PRO A 110 4.72 22.40 0.44
N ILE A 111 3.79 22.39 -0.52
CA ILE A 111 3.97 21.75 -1.81
C ILE A 111 4.69 22.70 -2.77
N THR A 112 5.67 22.20 -3.51
CA THR A 112 6.22 22.87 -4.69
C THR A 112 5.24 22.82 -5.86
N HIS A 113 5.39 23.63 -6.88
CA HIS A 113 4.52 23.65 -8.06
C HIS A 113 3.02 23.85 -7.77
N ARG A 114 2.70 24.77 -6.87
CA ARG A 114 1.31 25.09 -6.49
C ARG A 114 0.42 25.50 -7.66
N GLU A 115 1.01 26.04 -8.73
CA GLU A 115 0.32 26.42 -9.96
C GLU A 115 -0.36 25.25 -10.69
N ARG A 116 -0.01 24.00 -10.34
CA ARG A 116 -0.62 22.80 -10.91
C ARG A 116 -1.97 22.44 -10.29
N TYR A 117 -2.32 23.08 -9.18
CA TYR A 117 -3.56 22.81 -8.45
C TYR A 117 -4.58 23.94 -8.64
N ASN A 118 -5.84 23.59 -8.95
CA ASN A 118 -6.91 24.57 -9.12
C ASN A 118 -7.18 25.40 -7.87
N ASN A 119 -6.93 24.83 -6.68
CA ASN A 119 -7.09 25.45 -5.38
C ASN A 119 -5.76 25.86 -4.73
N ASN A 120 -4.69 25.99 -5.52
CA ASN A 120 -3.35 26.35 -5.02
C ASN A 120 -2.87 25.44 -3.88
N ALA A 121 -3.24 24.17 -3.91
CA ALA A 121 -2.96 23.14 -2.88
C ALA A 121 -3.50 23.48 -1.48
N GLU A 122 -4.51 24.33 -1.36
CA GLU A 122 -5.14 24.63 -0.07
C GLU A 122 -5.80 23.38 0.52
N GLY A 123 -5.67 23.20 1.84
CA GLY A 123 -6.26 22.08 2.57
C GLY A 123 -5.59 20.73 2.32
N MET A 124 -4.53 20.65 1.51
CA MET A 124 -3.78 19.42 1.33
C MET A 124 -3.10 19.03 2.65
N THR A 125 -3.34 17.81 3.09
CA THR A 125 -2.74 17.23 4.31
C THR A 125 -1.67 16.19 3.99
N LYS A 126 -1.67 15.67 2.76
CA LYS A 126 -0.78 14.61 2.29
C LYS A 126 -0.47 14.81 0.82
N ALA A 127 0.79 14.76 0.45
CA ALA A 127 1.23 14.63 -0.93
C ALA A 127 1.49 13.17 -1.26
N ALA A 128 1.38 12.79 -2.54
CA ALA A 128 1.69 11.44 -2.97
C ALA A 128 2.24 11.43 -4.39
N VAL A 129 3.34 10.72 -4.59
CA VAL A 129 3.90 10.41 -5.91
C VAL A 129 2.86 9.64 -6.73
N GLY A 130 2.67 10.04 -7.98
CA GLY A 130 1.64 9.48 -8.86
C GLY A 130 0.23 10.05 -8.67
N TYR A 131 0.02 11.00 -7.74
CA TYR A 131 -1.28 11.63 -7.45
C TYR A 131 -1.21 13.16 -7.37
N THR A 132 -0.48 13.68 -6.40
CA THR A 132 -0.26 15.11 -6.18
C THR A 132 1.16 15.53 -6.51
N LEU A 133 2.00 14.56 -6.83
CA LEU A 133 3.35 14.73 -7.38
C LEU A 133 3.44 13.84 -8.62
N GLY A 134 4.34 14.17 -9.56
CA GLY A 134 4.57 13.33 -10.73
C GLY A 134 4.99 11.91 -10.33
N GLY A 135 4.50 10.91 -11.07
CA GLY A 135 4.73 9.50 -10.78
C GLY A 135 5.89 8.88 -11.54
N MET A 136 6.06 7.59 -11.38
CA MET A 136 7.22 6.81 -11.83
C MET A 136 6.92 5.81 -12.95
N LEU A 137 5.72 5.84 -13.58
CA LEU A 137 5.50 5.14 -14.84
C LEU A 137 6.11 5.97 -15.99
N ALA A 138 7.42 6.16 -15.93
CA ALA A 138 8.25 6.91 -16.87
C ALA A 138 9.66 6.32 -16.87
N GLU A 139 10.47 6.61 -17.90
CA GLU A 139 11.85 6.11 -17.96
C GLU A 139 12.78 6.82 -16.95
N TYR A 140 12.49 8.09 -16.64
CA TYR A 140 13.23 8.88 -15.65
C TYR A 140 12.29 9.58 -14.69
N PHE A 141 12.78 9.80 -13.48
CA PHE A 141 12.06 10.44 -12.39
C PHE A 141 12.94 11.48 -11.71
N LEU A 142 12.53 12.75 -11.74
CA LEU A 142 13.12 13.78 -10.91
C LEU A 142 12.52 13.66 -9.52
N VAL A 143 13.37 13.33 -8.53
CA VAL A 143 12.89 13.13 -7.15
C VAL A 143 12.32 14.44 -6.63
N PRO A 144 11.03 14.50 -6.23
CA PRO A 144 10.43 15.71 -5.69
C PRO A 144 11.08 16.14 -4.37
N ASP A 145 11.16 17.47 -4.16
CA ASP A 145 11.70 18.05 -2.92
C ASP A 145 10.94 17.53 -1.68
N GLU A 146 9.63 17.29 -1.81
CA GLU A 146 8.79 16.72 -0.77
C GLU A 146 9.24 15.31 -0.36
N VAL A 147 9.61 14.47 -1.32
CA VAL A 147 10.13 13.10 -1.07
C VAL A 147 11.47 13.18 -0.34
N MET A 148 12.35 14.09 -0.77
CA MET A 148 13.64 14.29 -0.14
C MET A 148 13.51 14.79 1.30
N ALA A 149 12.68 15.81 1.51
CA ALA A 149 12.46 16.43 2.82
C ALA A 149 11.72 15.48 3.79
N GLY A 150 10.84 14.61 3.29
CA GLY A 150 10.10 13.61 4.07
C GLY A 150 10.90 12.38 4.45
N GLY A 151 12.15 12.26 3.99
CA GLY A 151 12.92 11.02 4.17
C GLY A 151 12.35 9.82 3.42
N CYS A 152 11.54 10.09 2.38
CA CYS A 152 10.81 9.08 1.62
C CYS A 152 11.63 8.44 0.49
N LEU A 153 12.89 8.81 0.35
CA LEU A 153 13.88 8.17 -0.51
C LEU A 153 14.65 7.13 0.31
N ILE A 154 14.26 5.86 0.16
CA ILE A 154 14.71 4.76 1.02
C ILE A 154 15.89 4.04 0.37
N PRO A 155 17.11 4.09 0.96
CA PRO A 155 18.26 3.37 0.43
C PRO A 155 18.06 1.87 0.56
N LEU A 156 18.52 1.11 -0.44
CA LEU A 156 18.45 -0.35 -0.37
C LEU A 156 19.54 -0.90 0.58
N PRO A 157 19.22 -1.93 1.36
CA PRO A 157 20.18 -2.56 2.27
C PRO A 157 21.27 -3.39 1.52
N SER A 158 21.02 -3.75 0.25
CA SER A 158 21.94 -4.48 -0.61
C SER A 158 21.65 -4.19 -2.07
N ASP A 159 22.71 -4.14 -2.89
CA ASP A 159 22.61 -4.01 -4.34
C ASP A 159 22.17 -5.31 -5.03
N ASP A 160 22.19 -6.45 -4.34
CA ASP A 160 21.76 -7.74 -4.87
C ASP A 160 20.23 -7.89 -4.99
N ILE A 161 19.45 -6.98 -4.39
CA ILE A 161 18.00 -7.03 -4.47
C ILE A 161 17.58 -6.69 -5.92
N PRO A 162 16.88 -7.59 -6.62
CA PRO A 162 16.47 -7.32 -8.00
C PRO A 162 15.44 -6.18 -8.06
N HIS A 163 15.48 -5.38 -9.13
CA HIS A 163 14.66 -4.18 -9.28
C HIS A 163 13.15 -4.48 -9.15
N PHE A 164 12.66 -5.60 -9.71
CA PHE A 164 11.26 -5.98 -9.59
C PHE A 164 10.85 -6.25 -8.13
N ALA A 165 11.75 -6.74 -7.28
CA ALA A 165 11.47 -6.93 -5.87
C ALA A 165 11.42 -5.59 -5.13
N VAL A 166 12.31 -4.65 -5.49
CA VAL A 166 12.30 -3.29 -4.94
C VAL A 166 10.98 -2.57 -5.26
N SER A 167 10.45 -2.73 -6.48
CA SER A 167 9.16 -2.12 -6.84
C SER A 167 7.97 -2.66 -6.05
N LEU A 168 8.13 -3.80 -5.35
CA LEU A 168 7.11 -4.35 -4.44
C LEU A 168 7.25 -3.84 -2.99
N ALA A 169 8.27 -3.04 -2.68
CA ALA A 169 8.47 -2.52 -1.33
C ALA A 169 7.29 -1.65 -0.87
N GLU A 170 6.78 -0.77 -1.75
CA GLU A 170 5.65 0.10 -1.42
C GLU A 170 4.38 -0.68 -1.05
N PRO A 171 3.85 -1.59 -1.87
CA PRO A 171 2.66 -2.34 -1.47
C PRO A 171 2.90 -3.24 -0.24
N MET A 172 4.13 -3.71 -0.02
CA MET A 172 4.50 -4.46 1.17
C MET A 172 4.49 -3.56 2.42
N ALA A 173 5.01 -2.32 2.34
CA ALA A 173 4.95 -1.31 3.39
C ALA A 173 3.50 -0.95 3.75
N CYS A 174 2.63 -0.82 2.75
CA CYS A 174 1.20 -0.62 2.99
C CYS A 174 0.57 -1.77 3.79
N ALA A 175 0.92 -3.02 3.46
CA ALA A 175 0.44 -4.18 4.19
C ALA A 175 1.05 -4.28 5.60
N HIS A 176 2.32 -3.89 5.77
CA HIS A 176 3.02 -3.82 7.04
C HIS A 176 2.32 -2.85 7.99
N LYS A 177 2.19 -1.59 7.59
CA LYS A 177 1.48 -0.55 8.34
C LYS A 177 0.06 -0.95 8.72
N ALA A 178 -0.66 -1.56 7.78
CA ALA A 178 -2.02 -2.02 8.04
C ALA A 178 -2.08 -3.05 9.18
N GLN A 179 -1.12 -3.96 9.25
CA GLN A 179 -1.06 -4.95 10.33
C GLN A 179 -0.68 -4.32 11.66
N GLU A 180 0.17 -3.29 11.68
CA GLU A 180 0.51 -2.55 12.90
C GLU A 180 -0.63 -1.69 13.46
N GLN A 181 -1.65 -1.39 12.64
CA GLN A 181 -2.90 -0.78 13.15
C GLN A 181 -3.75 -1.74 13.99
N HIS A 182 -3.46 -3.05 13.95
CA HIS A 182 -4.08 -3.99 14.87
C HIS A 182 -3.46 -3.79 16.26
N VAL A 183 -4.29 -3.47 17.24
CA VAL A 183 -3.85 -3.27 18.63
C VAL A 183 -4.67 -4.15 19.55
N HIS A 184 -4.03 -5.09 20.21
CA HIS A 184 -4.63 -5.94 21.22
C HIS A 184 -4.26 -5.45 22.62
N LEU A 185 -5.25 -5.39 23.52
CA LEU A 185 -5.02 -5.04 24.92
C LEU A 185 -4.90 -6.33 25.73
N LEU A 186 -3.68 -6.75 26.00
CA LEU A 186 -3.39 -7.99 26.72
C LEU A 186 -3.40 -7.78 28.23
N LYS A 187 -3.66 -8.85 28.99
CA LYS A 187 -3.63 -8.86 30.46
C LYS A 187 -3.09 -10.20 30.96
N ASP A 188 -2.13 -10.18 31.86
CA ASP A 188 -1.61 -11.39 32.50
C ASP A 188 -2.52 -11.96 33.61
N GLY A 189 -3.65 -11.31 33.86
CA GLY A 189 -4.64 -11.76 34.84
C GLY A 189 -5.75 -10.74 35.05
N PRO A 190 -6.82 -11.10 35.76
CA PRO A 190 -8.00 -10.24 35.94
C PRO A 190 -7.71 -8.87 36.53
N ALA A 191 -6.75 -8.79 37.45
CA ALA A 191 -6.34 -7.54 38.15
C ALA A 191 -5.10 -6.88 37.51
N ALA A 192 -4.47 -7.50 36.51
CA ALA A 192 -3.28 -6.93 35.88
C ALA A 192 -3.64 -5.70 35.01
N PRO A 193 -2.71 -4.75 34.84
CA PRO A 193 -2.88 -3.67 33.86
C PRO A 193 -3.03 -4.21 32.44
N ARG A 194 -3.61 -3.40 31.57
CA ARG A 194 -3.66 -3.71 30.14
C ARG A 194 -2.39 -3.20 29.48
N GLU A 195 -1.78 -4.05 28.66
CA GLU A 195 -0.61 -3.72 27.86
C GLU A 195 -0.98 -3.80 26.37
N PRO A 196 -0.62 -2.78 25.55
CA PRO A 196 -0.88 -2.83 24.12
C PRO A 196 0.11 -3.78 23.44
N HIS A 197 -0.42 -4.66 22.59
CA HIS A 197 0.34 -5.42 21.62
C HIS A 197 0.03 -4.89 20.23
N LEU A 198 1.04 -4.45 19.49
CA LEU A 198 0.90 -3.97 18.12
C LEU A 198 1.04 -5.14 17.14
N GLY A 199 0.18 -5.16 16.14
CA GLY A 199 0.14 -6.21 15.12
C GLY A 199 -0.82 -7.33 15.47
N LEU A 200 -0.77 -8.40 14.67
CA LEU A 200 -1.68 -9.53 14.81
C LEU A 200 -1.38 -10.33 16.08
N LEU A 201 -2.40 -10.95 16.64
CA LEU A 201 -2.27 -11.68 17.90
C LEU A 201 -1.46 -12.99 17.74
N PRO A 202 -0.29 -13.12 18.38
CA PRO A 202 0.48 -14.37 18.34
C PRO A 202 -0.31 -15.55 18.89
N GLY A 203 -0.28 -16.70 18.19
CA GLY A 203 -1.04 -17.89 18.57
C GLY A 203 -2.56 -17.77 18.35
N GLY A 204 -3.05 -16.61 17.91
CA GLY A 204 -4.45 -16.35 17.58
C GLY A 204 -4.87 -16.87 16.21
N THR A 205 -6.05 -16.46 15.78
CA THR A 205 -6.61 -16.77 14.46
C THR A 205 -6.64 -15.51 13.62
N ALA A 206 -5.86 -15.48 12.54
CA ALA A 206 -5.83 -14.40 11.56
C ALA A 206 -6.58 -14.78 10.28
N VAL A 207 -7.38 -13.88 9.76
CA VAL A 207 -8.17 -14.04 8.54
C VAL A 207 -7.78 -12.98 7.53
N VAL A 208 -7.50 -13.39 6.29
CA VAL A 208 -7.31 -12.48 5.15
C VAL A 208 -8.42 -12.71 4.13
N VAL A 209 -9.25 -11.70 3.94
CA VAL A 209 -10.34 -11.74 2.97
C VAL A 209 -9.85 -11.20 1.63
N GLY A 210 -9.64 -12.12 0.68
CA GLY A 210 -9.11 -11.84 -0.65
C GLY A 210 -7.68 -12.37 -0.85
N ALA A 211 -7.47 -13.07 -1.96
CA ALA A 211 -6.23 -13.76 -2.31
C ALA A 211 -5.53 -13.16 -3.54
N GLY A 212 -5.79 -11.89 -3.85
CA GLY A 212 -5.05 -11.12 -4.84
C GLY A 212 -3.60 -10.87 -4.39
N THR A 213 -2.84 -10.11 -5.17
CA THR A 213 -1.44 -9.80 -4.85
C THR A 213 -1.29 -9.24 -3.44
N ILE A 214 -2.05 -8.21 -3.10
CA ILE A 214 -1.96 -7.58 -1.78
C ILE A 214 -2.47 -8.49 -0.65
N GLY A 215 -3.50 -9.30 -0.88
CA GLY A 215 -3.97 -10.26 0.13
C GLY A 215 -2.94 -11.34 0.44
N ARG A 216 -2.19 -11.80 -0.58
CA ARG A 216 -1.07 -12.74 -0.36
C ARG A 216 0.10 -12.08 0.38
N MET A 217 0.39 -10.81 0.11
CA MET A 217 1.38 -10.03 0.88
C MET A 217 0.95 -9.91 2.35
N HIS A 218 -0.31 -9.61 2.62
CA HIS A 218 -0.85 -9.62 3.98
C HIS A 218 -0.70 -10.99 4.65
N ALA A 219 -1.04 -12.06 3.94
CA ALA A 219 -0.93 -13.42 4.48
C ALA A 219 0.53 -13.80 4.77
N GLU A 220 1.45 -13.44 3.90
CA GLU A 220 2.90 -13.64 4.11
C GLU A 220 3.42 -12.88 5.33
N LEU A 221 3.08 -11.59 5.45
CA LEU A 221 3.46 -10.77 6.60
C LEU A 221 2.80 -11.24 7.90
N ALA A 222 1.54 -11.71 7.84
CA ALA A 222 0.85 -12.25 9.01
C ALA A 222 1.60 -13.40 9.68
N MET A 223 2.34 -14.19 8.91
CA MET A 223 3.10 -15.32 9.43
C MET A 223 4.23 -14.91 10.39
N ARG A 224 4.72 -13.66 10.34
CA ARG A 224 5.73 -13.14 11.29
C ARG A 224 5.21 -13.11 12.74
N PHE A 225 3.90 -12.93 12.90
CA PHE A 225 3.22 -12.94 14.21
C PHE A 225 2.90 -14.35 14.70
N ARG A 226 3.15 -15.37 13.88
CA ARG A 226 2.89 -16.78 14.22
C ARG A 226 1.48 -17.03 14.74
N PRO A 227 0.42 -16.68 13.98
CA PRO A 227 -0.92 -17.08 14.34
C PRO A 227 -0.98 -18.62 14.36
N LYS A 228 -1.84 -19.18 15.20
CA LYS A 228 -2.09 -20.64 15.17
C LYS A 228 -2.81 -21.01 13.87
N HIS A 229 -3.85 -20.27 13.53
CA HIS A 229 -4.62 -20.45 12.29
C HIS A 229 -4.52 -19.23 11.40
N LEU A 230 -4.18 -19.43 10.13
CA LEU A 230 -4.23 -18.41 9.09
C LEU A 230 -5.26 -18.85 8.05
N VAL A 231 -6.40 -18.15 7.99
CA VAL A 231 -7.49 -18.45 7.06
C VAL A 231 -7.48 -17.44 5.92
N ILE A 232 -7.44 -17.89 4.68
CA ILE A 232 -7.40 -17.04 3.50
C ILE A 232 -8.62 -17.33 2.62
N SER A 233 -9.45 -16.32 2.40
CA SER A 233 -10.57 -16.39 1.46
C SER A 233 -10.08 -16.15 0.03
N ALA A 234 -10.08 -17.21 -0.80
CA ALA A 234 -9.64 -17.20 -2.18
C ALA A 234 -10.80 -17.60 -3.11
N LYS A 235 -11.16 -16.68 -4.03
CA LYS A 235 -12.25 -16.93 -4.98
C LYS A 235 -11.73 -17.67 -6.22
N GLY A 236 -12.18 -18.88 -6.40
CA GLY A 236 -11.86 -19.73 -7.56
C GLY A 236 -10.56 -20.53 -7.41
N GLU A 237 -10.42 -21.55 -8.26
CA GLU A 237 -9.30 -22.50 -8.21
C GLU A 237 -7.94 -21.87 -8.45
N GLU A 238 -7.84 -20.93 -9.41
CA GLU A 238 -6.59 -20.27 -9.73
C GLU A 238 -6.04 -19.46 -8.53
N ALA A 239 -6.91 -18.72 -7.83
CA ALA A 239 -6.51 -17.96 -6.65
C ALA A 239 -6.08 -18.88 -5.52
N THR A 240 -6.81 -19.98 -5.30
CA THR A 240 -6.46 -21.02 -4.32
C THR A 240 -5.08 -21.62 -4.62
N ALA A 241 -4.83 -22.04 -5.85
CA ALA A 241 -3.55 -22.61 -6.26
C ALA A 241 -2.37 -21.64 -6.08
N LYS A 242 -2.56 -20.36 -6.41
CA LYS A 242 -1.54 -19.32 -6.20
C LYS A 242 -1.19 -19.13 -4.71
N VAL A 243 -2.18 -19.16 -3.82
CA VAL A 243 -1.94 -19.09 -2.37
C VAL A 243 -1.20 -20.32 -1.89
N GLU A 244 -1.66 -21.49 -2.26
CA GLU A 244 -1.03 -22.75 -1.87
C GLU A 244 0.43 -22.83 -2.32
N GLN A 245 0.71 -22.51 -3.58
CA GLN A 245 2.06 -22.51 -4.14
C GLN A 245 2.99 -21.54 -3.41
N SER A 246 2.49 -20.33 -3.08
CA SER A 246 3.34 -19.28 -2.50
C SER A 246 3.51 -19.37 -0.99
N LEU A 247 2.52 -19.90 -0.25
CA LEU A 247 2.47 -19.74 1.21
C LEU A 247 2.49 -21.07 1.99
N ALA A 248 2.02 -22.20 1.41
CA ALA A 248 1.84 -23.43 2.18
C ALA A 248 3.16 -23.99 2.74
N GLY A 249 4.26 -23.91 1.99
CA GLY A 249 5.57 -24.36 2.44
C GLY A 249 6.07 -23.56 3.66
N LYS A 250 5.95 -22.23 3.60
CA LYS A 250 6.34 -21.32 4.68
C LYS A 250 5.46 -21.50 5.92
N ALA A 251 4.14 -21.55 5.75
CA ALA A 251 3.20 -21.79 6.84
C ALA A 251 3.55 -23.07 7.61
N ARG A 252 3.76 -24.17 6.88
CA ARG A 252 4.15 -25.47 7.46
C ARG A 252 5.47 -25.38 8.23
N SER A 253 6.48 -24.71 7.67
CA SER A 253 7.79 -24.55 8.34
C SER A 253 7.71 -23.74 9.63
N LEU A 254 6.70 -22.88 9.76
CA LEU A 254 6.44 -22.03 10.93
C LEU A 254 5.45 -22.66 11.92
N GLY A 255 4.89 -23.85 11.61
CA GLY A 255 3.88 -24.51 12.44
C GLY A 255 2.51 -23.82 12.41
N ILE A 256 2.21 -23.05 11.34
CA ILE A 256 0.95 -22.34 11.16
C ILE A 256 -0.02 -23.24 10.39
N GLU A 257 -1.23 -23.41 10.92
CA GLU A 257 -2.31 -24.11 10.25
C GLU A 257 -2.95 -23.19 9.20
N LEU A 258 -2.59 -23.40 7.92
CA LEU A 258 -3.08 -22.62 6.79
C LEU A 258 -4.38 -23.22 6.24
N HIS A 259 -5.44 -22.40 6.16
CA HIS A 259 -6.73 -22.75 5.59
C HIS A 259 -7.03 -21.85 4.40
N ILE A 260 -7.17 -22.44 3.20
CA ILE A 260 -7.51 -21.72 1.97
C ILE A 260 -8.92 -22.11 1.59
N VAL A 261 -9.85 -21.17 1.59
CA VAL A 261 -11.28 -21.44 1.46
C VAL A 261 -11.96 -20.54 0.44
N GLN A 262 -13.07 -21.04 -0.13
CA GLN A 262 -13.94 -20.17 -0.93
C GLN A 262 -14.66 -19.16 -0.03
N PRO A 263 -15.06 -17.99 -0.56
CA PRO A 263 -15.80 -16.98 0.22
C PRO A 263 -17.05 -17.54 0.93
N SER A 264 -17.75 -18.49 0.31
CA SER A 264 -18.93 -19.17 0.89
C SER A 264 -18.63 -19.95 2.17
N ASP A 265 -17.41 -20.51 2.27
CA ASP A 265 -17.03 -21.43 3.33
C ASP A 265 -16.25 -20.71 4.46
N LEU A 266 -15.96 -19.42 4.25
CA LEU A 266 -15.11 -18.63 5.15
C LEU A 266 -15.62 -18.65 6.59
N ARG A 267 -16.90 -18.37 6.78
CA ARG A 267 -17.52 -18.30 8.12
C ARG A 267 -17.44 -19.63 8.84
N ASP A 268 -17.86 -20.70 8.18
CA ASP A 268 -17.90 -22.03 8.78
C ASP A 268 -16.50 -22.51 9.12
N THR A 269 -15.52 -22.24 8.27
CA THR A 269 -14.10 -22.55 8.54
C THR A 269 -13.59 -21.77 9.76
N VAL A 270 -13.82 -20.45 9.81
CA VAL A 270 -13.35 -19.63 10.94
C VAL A 270 -13.90 -20.17 12.25
N PHE A 271 -15.23 -20.40 12.35
CA PHE A 271 -15.85 -20.91 13.59
C PHE A 271 -15.53 -22.38 13.86
N GLY A 272 -15.18 -23.16 12.84
CA GLY A 272 -14.69 -24.53 12.99
C GLY A 272 -13.32 -24.61 13.67
N VAL A 273 -12.41 -23.68 13.36
CA VAL A 273 -11.04 -23.66 13.95
C VAL A 273 -10.95 -22.73 15.18
N ALA A 274 -11.79 -21.73 15.25
CA ALA A 274 -11.87 -20.74 16.34
C ALA A 274 -13.35 -20.52 16.74
N PRO A 275 -13.92 -21.33 17.63
CA PRO A 275 -15.36 -21.22 17.99
C PRO A 275 -15.77 -19.86 18.57
N GLN A 276 -14.81 -19.08 19.09
CA GLN A 276 -15.05 -17.72 19.60
C GLN A 276 -14.95 -16.63 18.51
N GLY A 277 -14.55 -17.01 17.30
CA GLY A 277 -14.24 -16.10 16.17
C GLY A 277 -12.75 -15.80 16.02
N ALA A 278 -12.43 -15.03 14.99
CA ALA A 278 -11.07 -14.62 14.67
C ALA A 278 -10.59 -13.43 15.52
N ASP A 279 -9.32 -13.43 15.87
CA ASP A 279 -8.70 -12.31 16.60
C ASP A 279 -8.38 -11.16 15.66
N ASP A 280 -7.99 -11.47 14.42
CA ASP A 280 -7.59 -10.50 13.42
C ASP A 280 -8.25 -10.79 12.08
N VAL A 281 -8.87 -9.78 11.47
CA VAL A 281 -9.44 -9.88 10.12
C VAL A 281 -8.93 -8.72 9.26
N ILE A 282 -8.33 -9.04 8.12
CA ILE A 282 -7.86 -8.06 7.14
C ILE A 282 -8.71 -8.20 5.88
N VAL A 283 -9.45 -7.15 5.52
CA VAL A 283 -10.27 -7.16 4.31
C VAL A 283 -9.50 -6.51 3.17
N ALA A 284 -8.81 -7.33 2.37
CA ALA A 284 -7.94 -6.91 1.26
C ALA A 284 -8.69 -6.77 -0.08
N VAL A 285 -10.01 -6.67 -0.05
CA VAL A 285 -10.87 -6.48 -1.22
C VAL A 285 -11.77 -5.25 -1.08
N GLY A 286 -11.97 -4.51 -2.16
CA GLY A 286 -12.86 -3.35 -2.21
C GLY A 286 -14.34 -3.74 -2.37
N SER A 287 -14.86 -4.55 -1.44
CA SER A 287 -16.25 -5.02 -1.43
C SER A 287 -16.96 -4.57 -0.14
N PRO A 288 -18.04 -3.76 -0.26
CA PRO A 288 -18.86 -3.37 0.91
C PRO A 288 -19.40 -4.58 1.67
N GLN A 289 -19.86 -5.60 0.94
CA GLN A 289 -20.38 -6.82 1.53
C GLN A 289 -19.30 -7.55 2.34
N ALA A 290 -18.09 -7.73 1.78
CA ALA A 290 -17.00 -8.41 2.49
C ALA A 290 -16.57 -7.65 3.76
N GLN A 291 -16.55 -6.30 3.70
CA GLN A 291 -16.28 -5.49 4.89
C GLN A 291 -17.36 -5.62 5.94
N GLN A 292 -18.63 -5.62 5.54
CA GLN A 292 -19.75 -5.76 6.47
C GLN A 292 -19.81 -7.15 7.11
N GLU A 293 -19.63 -8.21 6.31
CA GLU A 293 -19.64 -9.59 6.80
C GLU A 293 -18.48 -9.87 7.76
N SER A 294 -17.33 -9.19 7.59
CA SER A 294 -16.12 -9.40 8.40
C SER A 294 -16.34 -9.15 9.90
N PHE A 295 -17.26 -8.25 10.27
CA PHE A 295 -17.63 -8.04 11.68
C PHE A 295 -18.11 -9.29 12.36
N SER A 296 -18.87 -10.11 11.64
CA SER A 296 -19.44 -11.34 12.19
C SER A 296 -18.40 -12.42 12.48
N LEU A 297 -17.19 -12.32 11.88
CA LEU A 297 -16.11 -13.28 12.05
C LEU A 297 -15.28 -13.06 13.31
N LEU A 298 -15.32 -11.85 13.90
CA LEU A 298 -14.42 -11.45 14.98
C LEU A 298 -14.74 -12.16 16.30
N SER A 299 -13.71 -12.43 17.08
CA SER A 299 -13.78 -12.79 18.50
C SER A 299 -14.04 -11.56 19.38
N ARG A 300 -14.22 -11.75 20.68
CA ARG A 300 -14.21 -10.66 21.65
C ARG A 300 -12.83 -10.00 21.70
N GLY A 301 -12.77 -8.69 21.57
CA GLY A 301 -11.52 -7.92 21.49
C GLY A 301 -10.85 -8.00 20.13
N GLY A 302 -11.47 -8.68 19.16
CA GLY A 302 -10.95 -8.84 17.81
C GLY A 302 -10.86 -7.52 17.04
N VAL A 303 -9.97 -7.48 16.06
CA VAL A 303 -9.68 -6.30 15.24
C VAL A 303 -9.96 -6.60 13.77
N VAL A 304 -10.66 -5.70 13.09
CA VAL A 304 -10.82 -5.73 11.63
C VAL A 304 -10.17 -4.52 10.99
N ASN A 305 -9.35 -4.77 9.96
CA ASN A 305 -8.76 -3.72 9.12
C ASN A 305 -9.44 -3.67 7.76
N PHE A 306 -9.99 -2.52 7.40
CA PHE A 306 -10.56 -2.25 6.08
C PHE A 306 -9.47 -1.72 5.14
N PHE A 307 -8.61 -2.62 4.70
CA PHE A 307 -7.53 -2.29 3.77
C PHE A 307 -8.05 -1.97 2.37
N GLY A 308 -9.00 -2.74 1.87
CA GLY A 308 -9.59 -2.55 0.55
C GLY A 308 -10.49 -1.32 0.50
N GLY A 309 -9.99 -0.18 0.02
CA GLY A 309 -10.77 1.06 -0.08
C GLY A 309 -12.00 0.94 -0.96
N LEU A 310 -13.12 1.54 -0.52
CA LEU A 310 -14.39 1.58 -1.24
C LEU A 310 -14.54 2.87 -2.06
N PRO A 311 -15.23 2.85 -3.21
CA PRO A 311 -15.51 4.04 -4.00
C PRO A 311 -16.55 4.94 -3.32
N ARG A 312 -16.49 6.25 -3.59
CA ARG A 312 -17.53 7.19 -3.16
C ARG A 312 -18.92 6.73 -3.59
N GLY A 313 -19.91 6.91 -2.72
CA GLY A 313 -21.29 6.47 -2.95
C GLY A 313 -21.57 5.00 -2.60
N LYS A 314 -20.53 4.18 -2.37
CA LYS A 314 -20.65 2.79 -1.93
C LYS A 314 -19.83 2.48 -0.68
N HIS A 315 -19.47 3.50 0.09
CA HIS A 315 -18.56 3.41 1.24
C HIS A 315 -19.25 3.44 2.60
N MET A 316 -20.58 3.63 2.61
CA MET A 316 -21.34 3.56 3.86
C MET A 316 -21.68 2.11 4.17
N LEU A 317 -21.38 1.70 5.40
CA LEU A 317 -21.62 0.36 5.90
C LEU A 317 -22.55 0.42 7.12
N GLU A 318 -23.39 -0.59 7.28
CA GLU A 318 -24.14 -0.81 8.51
C GLU A 318 -23.25 -1.49 9.53
N LEU A 319 -23.20 -0.98 10.75
CA LEU A 319 -22.41 -1.49 11.84
C LEU A 319 -23.31 -1.95 12.99
N ASP A 320 -23.12 -3.19 13.44
CA ASP A 320 -23.71 -3.69 14.69
C ASP A 320 -23.00 -3.04 15.89
N SER A 321 -23.55 -1.92 16.34
CA SER A 321 -23.04 -1.17 17.49
C SER A 321 -23.09 -1.99 18.79
N LEU A 322 -24.05 -2.91 18.92
CA LEU A 322 -24.16 -3.79 20.08
C LEU A 322 -22.98 -4.76 20.14
N ALA A 323 -22.61 -5.36 19.00
CA ALA A 323 -21.44 -6.22 18.89
C ALA A 323 -20.14 -5.44 19.18
N VAL A 324 -20.00 -4.22 18.64
CA VAL A 324 -18.83 -3.38 18.92
C VAL A 324 -18.69 -3.12 20.41
N HIS A 325 -19.79 -2.75 21.09
CA HIS A 325 -19.78 -2.44 22.53
C HIS A 325 -19.47 -3.67 23.40
N TYR A 326 -20.30 -4.73 23.28
CA TYR A 326 -20.19 -5.87 24.20
C TYR A 326 -19.07 -6.86 23.88
N ARG A 327 -18.64 -6.90 22.63
CA ARG A 327 -17.51 -7.73 22.19
C ARG A 327 -16.20 -6.96 22.13
N GLU A 328 -16.21 -5.66 22.45
CA GLU A 328 -15.03 -4.80 22.48
C GLU A 328 -14.25 -4.80 21.15
N ILE A 329 -14.97 -4.91 20.03
CA ILE A 329 -14.43 -5.00 18.67
C ILE A 329 -13.76 -3.67 18.28
N ARG A 330 -12.64 -3.76 17.55
CA ARG A 330 -11.95 -2.61 16.97
C ARG A 330 -12.03 -2.63 15.45
N VAL A 331 -12.31 -1.46 14.89
CA VAL A 331 -12.30 -1.22 13.44
C VAL A 331 -11.18 -0.26 13.15
N VAL A 332 -10.27 -0.67 12.28
CA VAL A 332 -9.11 0.13 11.90
C VAL A 332 -8.98 0.22 10.38
N GLY A 333 -8.17 1.13 9.90
CA GLY A 333 -7.84 1.29 8.50
C GLY A 333 -6.46 1.86 8.34
N SER A 334 -5.89 1.73 7.15
CA SER A 334 -4.61 2.33 6.80
C SER A 334 -4.63 2.84 5.37
N SER A 335 -3.80 3.82 5.07
CA SER A 335 -3.65 4.39 3.72
C SER A 335 -2.20 4.74 3.46
N GLY A 336 -1.59 4.06 2.51
CA GLY A 336 -0.16 4.14 2.22
C GLY A 336 0.69 3.58 3.36
N GLY A 337 1.99 3.50 3.12
CA GLY A 337 2.99 3.27 4.15
C GLY A 337 3.58 4.58 4.68
N ASP A 338 4.67 4.50 5.43
CA ASP A 338 5.57 5.61 5.74
C ASP A 338 7.04 5.15 5.68
N PRO A 339 8.02 6.07 5.80
CA PRO A 339 9.44 5.71 5.64
C PRO A 339 9.97 4.67 6.63
N TRP A 340 9.25 4.41 7.70
CA TRP A 340 9.62 3.41 8.71
C TRP A 340 9.21 1.98 8.31
N ASP A 341 8.12 1.84 7.53
CA ASP A 341 7.57 0.54 7.14
C ASP A 341 8.48 -0.21 6.16
#